data_1f0cb15996814fbb74672886e84553a6
#
_entry.id   1f0cb15996814fbb74672886e84553a6
#
_cell.length_a   1.000
_cell.length_b   1.000
_cell.length_c   1.000
_cell.angle_alpha   90.00
_cell.angle_beta   90.00
_cell.angle_gamma   90.00
#
_symmetry.space_group_name_H-M   'P 1'
#
loop_
_entity.id
_entity.type
_entity.pdbx_description
1 polymer ?
#
loop_
_entity_poly.entity_id
_entity_poly.type
_entity_poly.pdbx_seq_one_letter_code
_entity_poly.pdbx_strand_id
1 'polypeptide(L)'
;FGRYPHIIRKNRNSVAVLTGKETEEELTALADDIFRYFGLGCRNVSKIYIPENYDFEAFFKAMYSWKEIIHNHKYINNYDYNKAVYLMDSFPLLDNEFMLLKEDNGFSSPISVVFYEKYNSIEKLEKELKAQSENIQCIVSNKSFANKVSFGKAQTPKLWDYADGVDTIE
;
A
#
# COMPACT_ATOMS: atom_id res chain seq x y z
N PHE A 1 32.24 1.88 1.85
CA PHE A 1 31.52 2.51 0.73
C PHE A 1 32.05 3.91 0.38
N GLY A 2 32.67 4.69 1.28
CA GLY A 2 33.11 6.08 1.03
C GLY A 2 34.25 6.29 0.01
N ARG A 3 34.81 5.24 -0.57
CA ARG A 3 35.93 5.35 -1.54
C ARG A 3 35.52 5.33 -3.00
N TYR A 4 34.27 4.97 -3.31
CA TYR A 4 33.76 4.83 -4.68
C TYR A 4 32.42 5.52 -4.84
N PRO A 5 32.10 6.04 -6.02
CA PRO A 5 30.76 6.53 -6.31
C PRO A 5 29.74 5.42 -6.00
N HIS A 6 28.70 5.71 -5.24
CA HIS A 6 27.67 4.76 -4.88
C HIS A 6 26.32 5.46 -4.69
N ILE A 7 25.26 4.74 -5.00
CA ILE A 7 23.88 5.16 -4.74
C ILE A 7 23.31 4.24 -3.66
N ILE A 8 23.00 4.81 -2.52
CA ILE A 8 22.32 4.08 -1.42
C ILE A 8 20.82 4.30 -1.61
N ARG A 9 20.10 3.22 -1.96
CA ARG A 9 18.66 3.26 -2.10
C ARG A 9 18.02 2.90 -0.76
N LYS A 10 17.07 3.74 -0.30
CA LYS A 10 16.25 3.45 0.88
C LYS A 10 15.11 2.51 0.49
N ASN A 11 14.62 1.72 1.44
CA ASN A 11 13.36 1.01 1.26
C ASN A 11 12.22 2.03 1.11
N ARG A 12 11.41 1.83 0.08
CA ARG A 12 10.24 2.66 -0.20
C ARG A 12 9.00 1.78 -0.29
N ASN A 13 7.88 2.33 0.07
CA ASN A 13 6.59 1.66 0.03
C ASN A 13 5.61 2.49 -0.79
N SER A 14 4.61 1.85 -1.36
CA SER A 14 3.54 2.57 -2.04
C SER A 14 2.31 2.70 -1.15
N VAL A 15 1.59 3.77 -1.34
CA VAL A 15 0.38 4.08 -0.58
C VAL A 15 -0.79 4.29 -1.52
N ALA A 16 -2.01 4.09 -1.03
CA ALA A 16 -3.21 4.53 -1.74
C ALA A 16 -3.95 5.61 -0.95
N VAL A 17 -4.56 6.55 -1.66
CA VAL A 17 -5.43 7.57 -1.07
C VAL A 17 -6.82 7.39 -1.63
N LEU A 18 -7.73 6.94 -0.77
CA LEU A 18 -9.14 6.71 -1.08
C LEU A 18 -9.97 7.91 -0.65
N THR A 19 -11.03 8.18 -1.38
CA THR A 19 -11.95 9.31 -1.12
C THR A 19 -13.32 8.86 -0.64
N GLY A 20 -13.58 7.54 -0.67
CA GLY A 20 -14.90 6.96 -0.42
C GLY A 20 -15.87 7.05 -1.60
N LYS A 21 -15.36 7.42 -2.80
CA LYS A 21 -16.13 7.55 -4.05
C LYS A 21 -15.56 6.67 -5.17
N GLU A 22 -14.67 5.78 -4.83
CA GLU A 22 -14.09 4.83 -5.78
C GLU A 22 -15.15 3.88 -6.30
N THR A 23 -15.08 3.57 -7.59
CA THR A 23 -15.95 2.55 -8.19
C THR A 23 -15.51 1.13 -7.79
N GLU A 24 -16.39 0.13 -7.99
CA GLU A 24 -16.05 -1.27 -7.73
C GLU A 24 -14.87 -1.72 -8.59
N GLU A 25 -14.77 -1.24 -9.83
CA GLU A 25 -13.66 -1.54 -10.73
C GLU A 25 -12.34 -0.94 -10.23
N GLU A 26 -12.36 0.28 -9.70
CA GLU A 26 -11.18 0.93 -9.12
C GLU A 26 -10.70 0.22 -7.87
N LEU A 27 -11.60 -0.18 -6.99
CA LEU A 27 -11.24 -0.95 -5.79
C LEU A 27 -10.74 -2.36 -6.14
N THR A 28 -11.31 -3.00 -7.17
CA THR A 28 -10.81 -4.29 -7.67
C THR A 28 -9.41 -4.14 -8.30
N ALA A 29 -9.16 -3.05 -9.01
CA ALA A 29 -7.83 -2.74 -9.52
C ALA A 29 -6.82 -2.44 -8.40
N LEU A 30 -7.26 -1.79 -7.30
CA LEU A 30 -6.44 -1.60 -6.11
C LEU A 30 -6.06 -2.94 -5.45
N ALA A 31 -6.94 -3.93 -5.48
CA ALA A 31 -6.60 -5.26 -4.96
C ALA A 31 -5.39 -5.86 -5.69
N ASP A 32 -5.27 -5.64 -7.00
CA ASP A 32 -4.10 -6.04 -7.77
C ASP A 32 -2.83 -5.30 -7.30
N ASP A 33 -2.93 -4.00 -7.03
CA ASP A 33 -1.81 -3.21 -6.51
C ASP A 33 -1.36 -3.64 -5.09
N ILE A 34 -2.27 -4.21 -4.29
CA ILE A 34 -1.97 -4.72 -2.94
C ILE A 34 -1.37 -6.13 -3.00
N PHE A 35 -2.03 -7.05 -3.70
CA PHE A 35 -1.74 -8.49 -3.56
C PHE A 35 -0.76 -9.06 -4.59
N ARG A 36 -0.61 -8.43 -5.75
CA ARG A 36 0.35 -8.88 -6.77
C ARG A 36 1.72 -9.05 -6.14
N TYR A 37 2.40 -10.13 -6.49
CA TYR A 37 3.70 -10.51 -5.87
C TYR A 37 3.62 -10.66 -4.33
N PHE A 38 2.45 -11.00 -3.79
CA PHE A 38 2.22 -11.23 -2.36
C PHE A 38 2.50 -10.00 -1.47
N GLY A 39 2.41 -8.79 -2.02
CA GLY A 39 2.70 -7.56 -1.30
C GLY A 39 4.19 -7.29 -1.04
N LEU A 40 5.11 -8.00 -1.73
CA LEU A 40 6.56 -7.95 -1.45
C LEU A 40 7.32 -6.87 -2.21
N GLY A 41 6.72 -6.22 -3.19
CA GLY A 41 7.37 -5.19 -3.99
C GLY A 41 7.26 -3.79 -3.38
N CYS A 42 8.25 -2.91 -3.63
CA CYS A 42 8.18 -1.51 -3.22
C CYS A 42 7.01 -0.74 -3.87
N ARG A 43 6.47 -1.24 -4.97
CA ARG A 43 5.28 -0.68 -5.64
C ARG A 43 3.96 -1.30 -5.14
N ASN A 44 3.99 -2.31 -4.26
CA ASN A 44 2.78 -2.80 -3.63
C ASN A 44 2.25 -1.78 -2.62
N VAL A 45 0.95 -1.61 -2.61
CA VAL A 45 0.28 -0.74 -1.65
C VAL A 45 0.27 -1.44 -0.28
N SER A 46 1.05 -0.90 0.65
CA SER A 46 1.17 -1.39 2.03
C SER A 46 0.39 -0.53 3.03
N LYS A 47 -0.06 0.66 2.60
CA LYS A 47 -0.85 1.56 3.44
C LYS A 47 -1.92 2.27 2.62
N ILE A 48 -3.10 2.45 3.21
CA ILE A 48 -4.19 3.22 2.63
C ILE A 48 -4.54 4.41 3.53
N TYR A 49 -4.77 5.56 2.91
CA TYR A 49 -5.35 6.73 3.57
C TYR A 49 -6.82 6.82 3.22
N ILE A 50 -7.66 6.99 4.23
CA ILE A 50 -9.13 6.98 4.11
C ILE A 50 -9.75 8.19 4.81
N PRO A 51 -10.91 8.70 4.37
CA PRO A 51 -11.65 9.70 5.13
C PRO A 51 -12.16 9.14 6.46
N GLU A 52 -12.42 9.99 7.45
CA GLU A 52 -12.81 9.57 8.82
C GLU A 52 -14.01 8.61 8.87
N ASN A 53 -14.99 8.81 8.01
CA ASN A 53 -16.21 8.00 7.97
C ASN A 53 -16.19 7.00 6.79
N TYR A 54 -15.02 6.40 6.49
CA TYR A 54 -14.90 5.45 5.40
C TYR A 54 -15.59 4.13 5.74
N ASP A 55 -16.44 3.66 4.81
CA ASP A 55 -17.05 2.34 4.89
C ASP A 55 -16.17 1.31 4.16
N PHE A 56 -15.71 0.32 4.90
CA PHE A 56 -14.86 -0.74 4.36
C PHE A 56 -15.63 -1.85 3.62
N GLU A 57 -16.97 -1.85 3.59
CA GLU A 57 -17.73 -2.93 2.97
C GLU A 57 -17.38 -3.10 1.48
N ALA A 58 -17.44 -2.01 0.72
CA ALA A 58 -17.09 -2.03 -0.70
C ALA A 58 -15.61 -2.40 -0.93
N PHE A 59 -14.73 -1.92 -0.07
CA PHE A 59 -13.30 -2.26 -0.11
C PHE A 59 -13.09 -3.78 0.09
N PHE A 60 -13.65 -4.36 1.14
CA PHE A 60 -13.49 -5.80 1.39
C PHE A 60 -14.10 -6.66 0.29
N LYS A 61 -15.27 -6.26 -0.24
CA LYS A 61 -15.89 -6.93 -1.39
C LYS A 61 -14.96 -6.98 -2.60
N ALA A 62 -14.29 -5.88 -2.92
CA ALA A 62 -13.34 -5.82 -4.03
C ALA A 62 -12.08 -6.67 -3.77
N MET A 63 -11.56 -6.65 -2.53
CA MET A 63 -10.41 -7.49 -2.13
C MET A 63 -10.68 -8.98 -2.28
N TYR A 64 -11.94 -9.41 -2.16
CA TYR A 64 -12.33 -10.82 -2.25
C TYR A 64 -11.98 -11.48 -3.60
N SER A 65 -11.77 -10.70 -4.65
CA SER A 65 -11.27 -11.20 -5.94
C SER A 65 -9.90 -11.92 -5.81
N TRP A 66 -9.14 -11.63 -4.75
CA TRP A 66 -7.84 -12.22 -4.46
C TRP A 66 -7.85 -13.28 -3.36
N LYS A 67 -9.02 -13.76 -2.92
CA LYS A 67 -9.15 -14.74 -1.81
C LYS A 67 -8.27 -15.98 -1.96
N GLU A 68 -8.05 -16.43 -3.20
CA GLU A 68 -7.22 -17.61 -3.51
C GLU A 68 -5.75 -17.46 -3.09
N ILE A 69 -5.30 -16.23 -2.77
CA ILE A 69 -3.93 -15.98 -2.27
C ILE A 69 -3.64 -16.77 -0.98
N ILE A 70 -4.68 -17.10 -0.20
CA ILE A 70 -4.58 -17.89 1.03
C ILE A 70 -4.01 -19.30 0.79
N HIS A 71 -4.12 -19.84 -0.42
CA HIS A 71 -3.56 -21.15 -0.77
C HIS A 71 -2.03 -21.13 -0.94
N ASN A 72 -1.40 -19.95 -0.92
CA ASN A 72 0.05 -19.85 -0.84
C ASN A 72 0.51 -20.05 0.61
N HIS A 73 1.22 -21.15 0.89
CA HIS A 73 1.65 -21.51 2.24
C HIS A 73 2.49 -20.44 2.95
N LYS A 74 3.34 -19.70 2.21
CA LYS A 74 4.13 -18.63 2.81
C LYS A 74 3.26 -17.43 3.16
N TYR A 75 2.28 -17.12 2.34
CA TYR A 75 1.36 -16.02 2.58
C TYR A 75 0.47 -16.30 3.79
N ILE A 76 -0.19 -17.48 3.84
CA ILE A 76 -1.07 -17.82 4.95
C ILE A 76 -0.32 -17.94 6.28
N ASN A 77 0.88 -18.48 6.28
CA ASN A 77 1.70 -18.51 7.51
C ASN A 77 2.01 -17.12 8.04
N ASN A 78 2.25 -16.12 7.18
CA ASN A 78 2.42 -14.74 7.61
C ASN A 78 1.12 -14.13 8.13
N TYR A 79 -0.02 -14.43 7.48
CA TYR A 79 -1.33 -13.99 7.93
C TYR A 79 -1.63 -14.51 9.34
N ASP A 80 -1.49 -15.80 9.58
CA ASP A 80 -1.73 -16.43 10.88
C ASP A 80 -0.79 -15.88 11.96
N TYR A 81 0.49 -15.72 11.63
CA TYR A 81 1.47 -15.16 12.54
C TYR A 81 1.15 -13.71 12.91
N ASN A 82 0.91 -12.84 11.94
CA ASN A 82 0.62 -11.43 12.20
C ASN A 82 -0.69 -11.26 12.96
N LYS A 83 -1.73 -12.05 12.62
CA LYS A 83 -3.00 -12.07 13.33
C LYS A 83 -2.80 -12.44 14.80
N ALA A 84 -2.05 -13.50 15.07
CA ALA A 84 -1.78 -13.94 16.44
C ALA A 84 -1.01 -12.85 17.24
N VAL A 85 0.04 -12.28 16.68
CA VAL A 85 0.84 -11.23 17.34
C VAL A 85 -0.03 -10.00 17.67
N TYR A 86 -0.79 -9.49 16.70
CA TYR A 86 -1.60 -8.29 16.94
C TYR A 86 -2.76 -8.53 17.92
N LEU A 87 -3.37 -9.73 17.92
CA LEU A 87 -4.38 -10.08 18.89
C LEU A 87 -3.81 -10.22 20.31
N MET A 88 -2.60 -10.78 20.46
CA MET A 88 -1.93 -10.83 21.75
C MET A 88 -1.64 -9.44 22.33
N ASP A 89 -1.29 -8.49 21.48
CA ASP A 89 -1.05 -7.09 21.85
C ASP A 89 -2.34 -6.26 21.95
N SER A 90 -3.51 -6.91 21.76
CA SER A 90 -4.83 -6.28 21.82
C SER A 90 -5.04 -5.13 20.82
N PHE A 91 -4.36 -5.15 19.68
CA PHE A 91 -4.61 -4.18 18.61
C PHE A 91 -5.96 -4.45 17.93
N PRO A 92 -6.79 -3.43 17.68
CA PRO A 92 -7.99 -3.58 16.88
C PRO A 92 -7.61 -3.89 15.43
N LEU A 93 -8.20 -4.95 14.88
CA LEU A 93 -7.98 -5.39 13.51
C LEU A 93 -9.32 -5.48 12.78
N LEU A 94 -9.30 -5.14 11.49
CA LEU A 94 -10.33 -5.57 10.56
C LEU A 94 -9.77 -6.73 9.73
N ASP A 95 -10.54 -7.78 9.58
CA ASP A 95 -10.09 -9.06 9.03
C ASP A 95 -11.10 -9.60 8.02
N ASN A 96 -10.62 -9.97 6.85
CA ASN A 96 -11.44 -10.60 5.80
C ASN A 96 -11.04 -12.05 5.50
N GLU A 97 -10.39 -12.72 6.47
CA GLU A 97 -9.94 -14.12 6.43
C GLU A 97 -8.66 -14.40 5.63
N PHE A 98 -8.14 -13.43 4.87
CA PHE A 98 -6.86 -13.55 4.16
C PHE A 98 -6.03 -12.25 4.19
N MET A 99 -6.55 -11.15 4.69
CA MET A 99 -5.86 -9.89 4.86
C MET A 99 -6.30 -9.21 6.15
N LEU A 100 -5.37 -8.56 6.81
CA LEU A 100 -5.61 -7.75 8.00
C LEU A 100 -5.48 -6.27 7.66
N LEU A 101 -6.41 -5.44 8.16
CA LEU A 101 -6.24 -4.01 8.21
C LEU A 101 -5.95 -3.58 9.64
N LYS A 102 -4.92 -2.78 9.82
CA LYS A 102 -4.49 -2.23 11.13
C LYS A 102 -4.35 -0.72 11.02
N GLU A 103 -4.92 0.01 11.96
CA GLU A 103 -4.66 1.45 12.07
C GLU A 103 -3.22 1.67 12.53
N ASP A 104 -2.40 2.31 11.67
CA ASP A 104 -0.98 2.53 11.93
C ASP A 104 -0.44 3.70 11.10
N ASN A 105 0.50 4.45 11.66
CA ASN A 105 1.16 5.56 10.98
C ASN A 105 2.39 5.16 10.17
N GLY A 106 2.86 3.92 10.29
CA GLY A 106 3.97 3.36 9.51
C GLY A 106 3.64 3.23 8.01
N PHE A 107 4.66 3.12 7.17
CA PHE A 107 4.51 2.89 5.73
C PHE A 107 4.66 1.41 5.34
N SER A 108 5.48 0.67 6.08
CA SER A 108 5.85 -0.70 5.75
C SER A 108 5.04 -1.69 6.58
N SER A 109 3.92 -2.14 6.04
CA SER A 109 3.16 -3.24 6.66
C SER A 109 3.80 -4.59 6.36
N PRO A 110 3.70 -5.57 7.26
CA PRO A 110 4.12 -6.93 6.97
C PRO A 110 3.22 -7.63 5.94
N ILE A 111 3.65 -8.77 5.42
CA ILE A 111 2.87 -9.59 4.48
C ILE A 111 1.50 -9.87 5.08
N SER A 112 0.45 -9.85 4.26
CA SER A 112 -0.96 -10.04 4.61
C SER A 112 -1.58 -8.95 5.49
N VAL A 113 -0.86 -7.87 5.76
CA VAL A 113 -1.35 -6.72 6.50
C VAL A 113 -1.31 -5.49 5.61
N VAL A 114 -2.34 -4.68 5.66
CA VAL A 114 -2.35 -3.33 5.08
C VAL A 114 -2.62 -2.35 6.20
N PHE A 115 -1.77 -1.35 6.34
CA PHE A 115 -2.01 -0.29 7.31
C PHE A 115 -3.06 0.69 6.78
N TYR A 116 -3.81 1.31 7.66
CA TYR A 116 -4.66 2.42 7.28
C TYR A 116 -4.53 3.58 8.24
N GLU A 117 -4.75 4.77 7.72
CA GLU A 117 -4.77 6.02 8.48
C GLU A 117 -5.89 6.91 7.99
N LYS A 118 -6.57 7.58 8.92
CA LYS A 118 -7.67 8.48 8.62
C LYS A 118 -7.18 9.89 8.35
N TYR A 119 -7.73 10.54 7.36
CA TYR A 119 -7.43 11.94 7.07
C TYR A 119 -8.69 12.81 7.10
N ASN A 120 -8.54 14.07 7.49
CA ASN A 120 -9.61 15.07 7.54
C ASN A 120 -9.62 16.00 6.32
N SER A 121 -8.46 16.24 5.71
CA SER A 121 -8.29 17.12 4.56
C SER A 121 -7.27 16.54 3.59
N ILE A 122 -7.65 16.49 2.31
CA ILE A 122 -6.76 16.03 1.24
C ILE A 122 -5.58 16.98 1.07
N GLU A 123 -5.78 18.28 1.23
CA GLU A 123 -4.73 19.31 1.08
C GLU A 123 -3.66 19.17 2.19
N LYS A 124 -4.08 18.81 3.39
CA LYS A 124 -3.16 18.54 4.50
C LYS A 124 -2.39 17.25 4.23
N LEU A 125 -3.09 16.19 3.86
CA LEU A 125 -2.49 14.91 3.51
C LEU A 125 -1.50 15.04 2.35
N GLU A 126 -1.79 15.84 1.32
CA GLU A 126 -0.87 16.08 0.20
C GLU A 126 0.45 16.68 0.67
N LYS A 127 0.40 17.66 1.59
CA LYS A 127 1.61 18.27 2.18
C LYS A 127 2.42 17.26 2.99
N GLU A 128 1.74 16.41 3.77
CA GLU A 128 2.37 15.35 4.56
C GLU A 128 3.04 14.30 3.66
N LEU A 129 2.34 13.82 2.63
CA LEU A 129 2.89 12.85 1.68
C LEU A 129 4.07 13.44 0.88
N LYS A 130 4.01 14.73 0.53
CA LYS A 130 5.12 15.42 -0.13
C LYS A 130 6.35 15.50 0.78
N ALA A 131 6.16 15.77 2.06
CA ALA A 131 7.24 15.79 3.04
C ALA A 131 7.88 14.40 3.25
N GLN A 132 7.10 13.32 3.01
CA GLN A 132 7.53 11.92 3.12
C GLN A 132 7.92 11.29 1.77
N SER A 133 8.11 12.09 0.72
CA SER A 133 8.35 11.61 -0.65
C SER A 133 9.54 10.65 -0.78
N GLU A 134 10.55 10.77 0.08
CA GLU A 134 11.69 9.84 0.11
C GLU A 134 11.32 8.41 0.52
N ASN A 135 10.22 8.23 1.26
CA ASN A 135 9.75 6.94 1.76
C ASN A 135 8.66 6.33 0.87
N ILE A 136 8.15 7.10 -0.11
CA ILE A 136 7.01 6.72 -0.94
C ILE A 136 7.46 6.49 -2.37
N GLN A 137 7.20 5.27 -2.91
CA GLN A 137 7.51 4.91 -4.29
C GLN A 137 6.46 5.46 -5.26
N CYS A 138 5.18 5.22 -4.99
CA CYS A 138 4.08 5.82 -5.74
C CYS A 138 2.84 5.98 -4.86
N ILE A 139 1.93 6.85 -5.32
CA ILE A 139 0.65 7.13 -4.66
C ILE A 139 -0.47 6.72 -5.62
N VAL A 140 -1.21 5.67 -5.26
CA VAL A 140 -2.38 5.19 -6.02
C VAL A 140 -3.59 6.03 -5.63
N SER A 141 -4.16 6.78 -6.56
CA SER A 141 -5.32 7.63 -6.27
C SER A 141 -5.98 8.16 -7.53
N ASN A 142 -7.24 8.59 -7.43
CA ASN A 142 -7.93 9.42 -8.45
C ASN A 142 -7.62 10.91 -8.30
N LYS A 143 -7.09 11.34 -7.14
CA LYS A 143 -6.70 12.73 -6.92
C LYS A 143 -5.31 13.00 -7.49
N SER A 144 -4.99 14.27 -7.68
CA SER A 144 -3.69 14.69 -8.19
C SER A 144 -2.70 14.74 -7.05
N PHE A 145 -1.68 13.88 -7.10
CA PHE A 145 -0.53 13.86 -6.19
C PHE A 145 0.75 13.79 -7.00
N ALA A 146 1.87 14.22 -6.41
CA ALA A 146 3.18 13.92 -6.96
C ALA A 146 3.40 12.38 -6.98
N ASN A 147 3.99 11.84 -8.03
CA ASN A 147 4.20 10.39 -8.23
C ASN A 147 2.89 9.58 -8.23
N LYS A 148 1.79 10.21 -8.69
CA LYS A 148 0.49 9.57 -8.81
C LYS A 148 0.51 8.44 -9.84
N VAL A 149 -0.14 7.33 -9.46
CA VAL A 149 -0.46 6.21 -10.33
C VAL A 149 -1.97 5.92 -10.25
N SER A 150 -2.58 5.56 -11.36
CA SER A 150 -3.98 5.12 -11.36
C SER A 150 -4.12 3.74 -10.72
N PHE A 151 -5.31 3.41 -10.23
CA PHE A 151 -5.63 2.10 -9.68
C PHE A 151 -5.29 0.98 -10.66
N GLY A 152 -4.67 -0.10 -10.17
CA GLY A 152 -4.23 -1.24 -10.95
C GLY A 152 -2.99 -1.00 -11.83
N LYS A 153 -2.31 0.14 -11.65
CA LYS A 153 -1.13 0.50 -12.45
C LYS A 153 0.16 0.61 -11.64
N ALA A 154 0.12 0.38 -10.35
CA ALA A 154 1.32 0.45 -9.52
C ALA A 154 2.39 -0.56 -9.97
N GLN A 155 1.98 -1.74 -10.43
CA GLN A 155 2.88 -2.82 -10.85
C GLN A 155 3.26 -2.80 -12.35
N THR A 156 2.84 -1.77 -13.08
CA THR A 156 3.15 -1.60 -14.51
C THR A 156 3.90 -0.29 -14.76
N PRO A 157 5.13 -0.12 -14.24
CA PRO A 157 5.91 1.10 -14.46
C PRO A 157 6.24 1.26 -15.95
N LYS A 158 6.34 2.49 -16.40
CA LYS A 158 6.82 2.82 -17.74
C LYS A 158 8.34 2.72 -17.81
N LEU A 159 8.91 2.67 -19.00
CA LEU A 159 10.37 2.55 -19.19
C LEU A 159 11.17 3.71 -18.56
N TRP A 160 10.54 4.87 -18.40
CA TRP A 160 11.14 6.06 -17.79
C TRP A 160 10.77 6.27 -16.32
N ASP A 161 10.00 5.35 -15.73
CA ASP A 161 9.72 5.33 -14.29
C ASP A 161 10.89 4.65 -13.57
N TYR A 162 12.03 5.32 -13.54
CA TYR A 162 13.22 4.80 -12.87
C TYR A 162 12.93 4.51 -11.40
N ALA A 163 13.52 3.42 -10.90
CA ALA A 163 13.48 3.15 -9.47
C ALA A 163 14.09 4.34 -8.72
N ASP A 164 13.35 4.87 -7.76
CA ASP A 164 13.75 6.04 -6.95
C ASP A 164 13.91 7.35 -7.73
N GLY A 165 13.40 7.43 -8.97
CA GLY A 165 13.52 8.60 -9.81
C GLY A 165 14.96 8.94 -10.23
N VAL A 166 15.87 7.97 -10.10
CA VAL A 166 17.29 8.13 -10.46
C VAL A 166 17.56 7.41 -11.76
N ASP A 167 17.96 8.15 -12.78
CA ASP A 167 18.57 7.58 -13.98
C ASP A 167 19.97 7.07 -13.63
N THR A 168 20.19 5.77 -13.75
CA THR A 168 21.47 5.13 -13.42
C THR A 168 22.40 5.01 -14.64
N ILE A 169 21.98 5.55 -15.80
CA ILE A 169 22.76 5.52 -17.05
C ILE A 169 23.50 6.86 -17.26
N GLU A 170 23.06 7.93 -16.64
CA GLU A 170 23.78 9.19 -16.53
C GLU A 170 24.74 9.17 -15.34
#